data_4944b59c7ad52e0b82a86247a1d86bdd
#
_entry.id   4944b59c7ad52e0b82a86247a1d86bdd
#
_cell.length_a   1.000
_cell.length_b   1.000
_cell.length_c   1.000
_cell.angle_alpha   90.00
_cell.angle_beta   90.00
_cell.angle_gamma   90.00
#
_symmetry.space_group_name_H-M   'P 1'
#
loop_
_entity.id
_entity.type
_entity.pdbx_description
1 polymer ?
#
loop_
_entity_poly.entity_id
_entity_poly.type
_entity_poly.pdbx_seq_one_letter_code
_entity_poly.pdbx_strand_id
1 'polypeptide(L)'
;MLAGGAGSRLQPLTTYLPKPLVPIANKPMIDYNLELLRNANVKWEKIVIITKYLQKEIRDYFNSIEHFDDLEIILPKVDPLDTADAVRKAANYIDTENFIVSMADIITNLPLKDFMLFHHEKGGIASITLKDVPHPRSYGVIMLNQDSRILLFLEKPHPEELSLATLTFSLKETIRLQSNLVNTGIYAFKKKVLDILDRVHDLMDFGKHVFPYLAREHGIFGYARRDYYWIDAGNPQTYLYTNWDVLRRWSFPYFPKATCEENDIWFDCDKPIINLETKINGPAVIGTNVQTEENVHINPKTAIGDNVTIGKNTIINASIIWNNVSIGSNVKCNESIICNNVIVPNNSILASGTVLGPNVRSDTPIITSKKEIIRENTKL
;
A
#
# COMPACT_ATOMS: atom_id res chain seq x y z
N MET A 1 -5.13 -6.34 -11.39
CA MET A 1 -4.34 -5.65 -10.35
C MET A 1 -3.14 -4.98 -10.98
N LEU A 2 -2.88 -3.72 -10.68
CA LEU A 2 -1.77 -2.93 -11.23
C LEU A 2 -0.59 -2.88 -10.25
N ALA A 3 0.51 -3.52 -10.61
CA ALA A 3 1.71 -3.74 -9.79
C ALA A 3 3.00 -3.26 -10.50
N GLY A 4 2.89 -2.34 -11.46
CA GLY A 4 4.01 -1.95 -12.34
C GLY A 4 4.80 -0.72 -11.92
N GLY A 5 4.35 0.02 -10.91
CA GLY A 5 4.97 1.28 -10.50
C GLY A 5 6.34 1.10 -9.82
N ALA A 6 7.31 2.00 -10.13
CA ALA A 6 8.65 1.96 -9.53
C ALA A 6 8.69 2.37 -8.05
N GLY A 7 7.64 3.00 -7.51
CA GLY A 7 7.60 3.42 -6.11
C GLY A 7 8.66 4.45 -5.72
N SER A 8 9.04 5.35 -6.63
CA SER A 8 10.17 6.28 -6.44
C SER A 8 10.07 7.17 -5.18
N ARG A 9 8.86 7.55 -4.77
CA ARG A 9 8.63 8.31 -3.53
C ARG A 9 8.87 7.52 -2.26
N LEU A 10 8.91 6.19 -2.36
CA LEU A 10 9.15 5.28 -1.24
C LEU A 10 10.62 4.83 -1.13
N GLN A 11 11.48 5.25 -2.07
CA GLN A 11 12.91 4.97 -1.96
C GLN A 11 13.48 5.48 -0.62
N PRO A 12 14.46 4.74 -0.03
CA PRO A 12 15.21 3.60 -0.60
C PRO A 12 14.57 2.22 -0.39
N LEU A 13 13.37 2.12 0.17
CA LEU A 13 12.68 0.84 0.43
C LEU A 13 12.42 0.04 -0.86
N THR A 14 12.22 0.74 -1.97
CA THR A 14 11.89 0.16 -3.28
C THR A 14 13.10 0.01 -4.23
N THR A 15 14.32 0.19 -3.75
CA THR A 15 15.52 0.07 -4.60
C THR A 15 15.70 -1.35 -5.14
N TYR A 16 15.52 -2.37 -4.29
CA TYR A 16 15.69 -3.78 -4.64
C TYR A 16 14.42 -4.63 -4.47
N LEU A 17 13.33 -4.00 -4.05
CA LEU A 17 12.07 -4.67 -3.81
C LEU A 17 10.95 -3.87 -4.49
N PRO A 18 10.13 -4.48 -5.37
CA PRO A 18 9.01 -3.76 -5.99
C PRO A 18 8.00 -3.37 -4.92
N LYS A 19 7.38 -2.19 -5.05
CA LYS A 19 6.45 -1.64 -4.05
C LYS A 19 5.39 -2.64 -3.56
N PRO A 20 4.77 -3.47 -4.40
CA PRO A 20 3.80 -4.48 -3.95
C PRO A 20 4.36 -5.53 -2.99
N LEU A 21 5.67 -5.77 -3.00
CA LEU A 21 6.33 -6.73 -2.09
C LEU A 21 6.92 -6.07 -0.84
N VAL A 22 6.86 -4.75 -0.71
CA VAL A 22 7.30 -4.05 0.51
C VAL A 22 6.45 -4.53 1.70
N PRO A 23 7.07 -5.00 2.80
CA PRO A 23 6.33 -5.58 3.91
C PRO A 23 5.60 -4.52 4.73
N ILE A 24 4.33 -4.78 5.04
CA ILE A 24 3.53 -4.06 6.04
C ILE A 24 3.26 -5.04 7.17
N ALA A 25 3.74 -4.73 8.37
CA ALA A 25 3.66 -5.63 9.51
C ALA A 25 4.07 -7.08 9.14
N ASN A 26 5.24 -7.21 8.52
CA ASN A 26 5.88 -8.44 8.05
C ASN A 26 5.18 -9.18 6.89
N LYS A 27 4.08 -8.68 6.36
CA LYS A 27 3.36 -9.28 5.23
C LYS A 27 3.48 -8.39 3.97
N PRO A 28 3.81 -8.93 2.79
CA PRO A 28 3.86 -8.17 1.55
C PRO A 28 2.57 -7.40 1.28
N MET A 29 2.68 -6.16 0.81
CA MET A 29 1.53 -5.29 0.57
C MET A 29 0.52 -5.90 -0.41
N ILE A 30 0.98 -6.66 -1.40
CA ILE A 30 0.13 -7.34 -2.38
C ILE A 30 -0.76 -8.40 -1.75
N ASP A 31 -0.32 -9.06 -0.66
CA ASP A 31 -1.10 -10.10 0.02
C ASP A 31 -2.36 -9.52 0.67
N TYR A 32 -2.30 -8.31 1.21
CA TYR A 32 -3.51 -7.62 1.71
C TYR A 32 -4.53 -7.40 0.60
N ASN A 33 -4.07 -7.09 -0.62
CA ASN A 33 -4.96 -6.94 -1.76
C ASN A 33 -5.54 -8.27 -2.24
N LEU A 34 -4.77 -9.35 -2.19
CA LEU A 34 -5.25 -10.70 -2.51
C LEU A 34 -6.23 -11.21 -1.45
N GLU A 35 -5.95 -10.98 -0.17
CA GLU A 35 -6.89 -11.28 0.94
C GLU A 35 -8.19 -10.46 0.81
N LEU A 36 -8.12 -9.19 0.40
CA LEU A 36 -9.29 -8.36 0.12
C LEU A 36 -10.17 -9.00 -0.97
N LEU A 37 -9.57 -9.46 -2.06
CA LEU A 37 -10.28 -10.15 -3.14
C LEU A 37 -10.85 -11.49 -2.65
N ARG A 38 -10.06 -12.31 -1.98
CA ARG A 38 -10.49 -13.62 -1.43
C ARG A 38 -11.70 -13.48 -0.50
N ASN A 39 -11.68 -12.48 0.39
CA ASN A 39 -12.70 -12.28 1.41
C ASN A 39 -13.91 -11.46 0.93
N ALA A 40 -13.94 -11.05 -0.32
CA ALA A 40 -14.98 -10.18 -0.87
C ALA A 40 -16.37 -10.83 -1.00
N ASN A 41 -16.49 -12.14 -0.80
CA ASN A 41 -17.70 -12.92 -1.11
C ASN A 41 -18.21 -12.69 -2.54
N VAL A 42 -17.30 -12.50 -3.47
CA VAL A 42 -17.50 -12.39 -4.91
C VAL A 42 -16.72 -13.51 -5.58
N LYS A 43 -17.29 -14.21 -6.53
CA LYS A 43 -16.56 -15.22 -7.30
C LYS A 43 -15.70 -14.51 -8.34
N TRP A 44 -14.41 -14.61 -8.20
CA TRP A 44 -13.43 -14.17 -9.21
C TRP A 44 -13.11 -15.36 -10.13
N GLU A 45 -13.11 -15.14 -11.44
CA GLU A 45 -12.68 -16.17 -12.39
C GLU A 45 -11.16 -16.26 -12.44
N LYS A 46 -10.50 -15.09 -12.44
CA LYS A 46 -9.04 -15.00 -12.43
C LYS A 46 -8.57 -13.64 -11.91
N ILE A 47 -7.33 -13.57 -11.46
CA ILE A 47 -6.66 -12.36 -11.02
C ILE A 47 -5.44 -12.11 -11.93
N VAL A 48 -5.52 -11.06 -12.75
CA VAL A 48 -4.43 -10.66 -13.66
C VAL A 48 -3.58 -9.59 -12.99
N ILE A 49 -2.31 -9.89 -12.70
CA ILE A 49 -1.38 -8.97 -12.04
C ILE A 49 -0.40 -8.42 -13.09
N ILE A 50 -0.51 -7.13 -13.37
CA ILE A 50 0.30 -6.47 -14.40
C ILE A 50 1.50 -5.82 -13.73
N THR A 51 2.69 -6.28 -14.09
CA THR A 51 3.98 -5.88 -13.51
C THR A 51 4.84 -5.17 -14.55
N LYS A 52 5.79 -4.34 -14.10
CA LYS A 52 6.80 -3.71 -14.95
C LYS A 52 8.14 -3.58 -14.22
N TYR A 53 8.18 -2.75 -13.18
CA TYR A 53 9.38 -2.56 -12.36
C TYR A 53 9.66 -3.80 -11.50
N LEU A 54 10.89 -4.30 -11.53
CA LEU A 54 11.34 -5.48 -10.79
C LEU A 54 10.34 -6.66 -10.91
N GLN A 55 9.88 -6.92 -12.15
CA GLN A 55 8.85 -7.94 -12.39
C GLN A 55 9.32 -9.37 -12.07
N LYS A 56 10.64 -9.62 -12.10
CA LYS A 56 11.21 -10.92 -11.75
C LYS A 56 10.93 -11.24 -10.28
N GLU A 57 11.15 -10.30 -9.39
CA GLU A 57 10.95 -10.44 -7.96
C GLU A 57 9.49 -10.77 -7.63
N ILE A 58 8.52 -10.16 -8.34
CA ILE A 58 7.10 -10.49 -8.18
C ILE A 58 6.81 -11.93 -8.68
N ARG A 59 7.38 -12.34 -9.81
CA ARG A 59 7.23 -13.71 -10.31
C ARG A 59 7.84 -14.73 -9.36
N ASP A 60 9.06 -14.49 -8.89
CA ASP A 60 9.77 -15.36 -7.96
C ASP A 60 8.97 -15.49 -6.65
N TYR A 61 8.37 -14.39 -6.18
CA TYR A 61 7.47 -14.41 -5.03
C TYR A 61 6.29 -15.36 -5.24
N PHE A 62 5.52 -15.20 -6.32
CA PHE A 62 4.36 -16.06 -6.59
C PHE A 62 4.73 -17.52 -6.87
N ASN A 63 5.94 -17.80 -7.35
CA ASN A 63 6.44 -19.16 -7.51
C ASN A 63 6.86 -19.82 -6.19
N SER A 64 7.07 -19.03 -5.13
CA SER A 64 7.55 -19.50 -3.82
C SER A 64 6.46 -19.64 -2.75
N ILE A 65 5.25 -19.14 -3.03
CA ILE A 65 4.14 -19.14 -2.07
C ILE A 65 3.05 -20.14 -2.49
N GLU A 66 2.38 -20.74 -1.50
CA GLU A 66 1.27 -21.70 -1.69
C GLU A 66 -0.05 -21.17 -1.09
N HIS A 67 0.00 -20.13 -0.28
CA HIS A 67 -1.17 -19.67 0.49
C HIS A 67 -2.26 -18.95 -0.34
N PHE A 68 -2.07 -18.80 -1.66
CA PHE A 68 -3.06 -18.28 -2.62
C PHE A 68 -3.37 -19.26 -3.75
N ASP A 69 -3.12 -20.56 -3.57
CA ASP A 69 -3.37 -21.59 -4.58
C ASP A 69 -4.86 -21.74 -4.94
N ASP A 70 -5.76 -21.23 -4.08
CA ASP A 70 -7.19 -21.13 -4.33
C ASP A 70 -7.58 -20.03 -5.31
N LEU A 71 -6.65 -19.15 -5.69
CA LEU A 71 -6.85 -18.04 -6.63
C LEU A 71 -6.12 -18.33 -7.95
N GLU A 72 -6.85 -18.24 -9.07
CA GLU A 72 -6.20 -18.31 -10.38
C GLU A 72 -5.46 -16.99 -10.68
N ILE A 73 -4.15 -16.95 -10.44
CA ILE A 73 -3.29 -15.77 -10.61
C ILE A 73 -2.52 -15.88 -11.93
N ILE A 74 -2.65 -14.85 -12.77
CA ILE A 74 -1.98 -14.74 -14.06
C ILE A 74 -1.04 -13.53 -14.06
N LEU A 75 0.22 -13.76 -14.43
CA LEU A 75 1.26 -12.73 -14.57
C LEU A 75 1.62 -12.58 -16.06
N PRO A 76 0.90 -11.79 -16.84
CA PRO A 76 1.13 -11.65 -18.27
C PRO A 76 2.50 -10.98 -18.56
N LYS A 77 3.14 -11.38 -19.66
CA LYS A 77 4.37 -10.75 -20.15
C LYS A 77 3.98 -9.56 -21.03
N VAL A 78 3.69 -8.43 -20.41
CA VAL A 78 3.36 -7.16 -21.09
C VAL A 78 4.29 -6.06 -20.59
N ASP A 79 4.52 -5.03 -21.42
CA ASP A 79 5.29 -3.84 -21.06
C ASP A 79 4.40 -2.60 -21.18
N PRO A 80 3.62 -2.26 -20.12
CA PRO A 80 2.73 -1.13 -20.15
C PRO A 80 3.49 0.20 -20.06
N LEU A 81 2.96 1.23 -20.71
CA LEU A 81 3.50 2.58 -20.62
C LEU A 81 2.94 3.33 -19.40
N ASP A 82 1.64 3.12 -19.10
CA ASP A 82 0.97 3.73 -17.94
C ASP A 82 -0.21 2.87 -17.48
N THR A 83 -0.99 3.34 -16.51
CA THR A 83 -2.02 2.58 -15.79
C THR A 83 -3.15 2.07 -16.68
N ALA A 84 -3.68 2.87 -17.59
CA ALA A 84 -4.75 2.44 -18.52
C ALA A 84 -4.19 1.61 -19.68
N ASP A 85 -3.00 1.90 -20.15
CA ASP A 85 -2.30 1.06 -21.13
C ASP A 85 -2.02 -0.35 -20.59
N ALA A 86 -1.78 -0.47 -19.29
CA ALA A 86 -1.65 -1.76 -18.63
C ALA A 86 -2.92 -2.61 -18.79
N VAL A 87 -4.09 -2.02 -18.59
CA VAL A 87 -5.38 -2.70 -18.76
C VAL A 87 -5.65 -2.99 -20.25
N ARG A 88 -5.34 -2.07 -21.15
CA ARG A 88 -5.43 -2.28 -22.60
C ARG A 88 -4.62 -3.51 -23.05
N LYS A 89 -3.37 -3.61 -22.62
CA LYS A 89 -2.48 -4.74 -22.94
C LYS A 89 -2.90 -6.06 -22.30
N ALA A 90 -3.67 -6.00 -21.22
CA ALA A 90 -4.22 -7.17 -20.55
C ALA A 90 -5.64 -7.55 -21.04
N ALA A 91 -6.21 -6.85 -22.03
CA ALA A 91 -7.58 -7.04 -22.48
C ALA A 91 -7.93 -8.49 -22.84
N ASN A 92 -6.98 -9.24 -23.45
CA ASN A 92 -7.17 -10.65 -23.81
C ASN A 92 -7.33 -11.60 -22.61
N TYR A 93 -7.04 -11.14 -21.40
CA TYR A 93 -7.23 -11.90 -20.17
C TYR A 93 -8.54 -11.55 -19.46
N ILE A 94 -9.34 -10.62 -20.00
CA ILE A 94 -10.59 -10.13 -19.40
C ILE A 94 -11.77 -10.69 -20.19
N ASP A 95 -12.38 -11.77 -19.69
CA ASP A 95 -13.47 -12.47 -20.37
C ASP A 95 -14.85 -12.10 -19.80
N THR A 96 -14.91 -11.57 -18.57
CA THR A 96 -16.15 -11.23 -17.85
C THR A 96 -16.76 -9.91 -18.33
N GLU A 97 -18.09 -9.76 -18.19
CA GLU A 97 -18.83 -8.54 -18.55
C GLU A 97 -18.40 -7.34 -17.69
N ASN A 98 -18.11 -7.59 -16.43
CA ASN A 98 -17.62 -6.58 -15.48
C ASN A 98 -16.29 -7.06 -14.88
N PHE A 99 -15.39 -6.13 -14.63
CA PHE A 99 -14.11 -6.43 -13.98
C PHE A 99 -13.67 -5.30 -13.03
N ILE A 100 -12.83 -5.65 -12.07
CA ILE A 100 -12.21 -4.69 -11.16
C ILE A 100 -10.77 -4.41 -11.59
N VAL A 101 -10.38 -3.15 -11.49
CA VAL A 101 -8.98 -2.72 -11.50
C VAL A 101 -8.63 -2.23 -10.09
N SER A 102 -7.59 -2.78 -9.50
CA SER A 102 -7.07 -2.36 -8.18
C SER A 102 -5.58 -2.05 -8.28
N MET A 103 -5.16 -0.98 -7.62
CA MET A 103 -3.74 -0.71 -7.40
C MET A 103 -3.20 -1.68 -6.34
N ALA A 104 -2.02 -2.26 -6.57
CA ALA A 104 -1.41 -3.25 -5.66
C ALA A 104 -0.63 -2.63 -4.48
N ASP A 105 -0.72 -1.32 -4.31
CA ASP A 105 0.06 -0.54 -3.35
C ASP A 105 -0.78 0.20 -2.31
N ILE A 106 -2.02 -0.22 -2.15
CA ILE A 106 -2.99 0.30 -1.16
C ILE A 106 -3.32 -0.78 -0.12
N ILE A 107 -3.62 -0.34 1.10
CA ILE A 107 -4.20 -1.20 2.14
C ILE A 107 -5.61 -0.69 2.44
N THR A 108 -6.59 -1.59 2.32
CA THR A 108 -7.99 -1.22 2.53
C THR A 108 -8.84 -2.43 2.95
N ASN A 109 -9.90 -2.17 3.69
CA ASN A 109 -10.96 -3.14 3.98
C ASN A 109 -12.28 -2.76 3.28
N LEU A 110 -12.18 -2.15 2.11
CA LEU A 110 -13.32 -1.78 1.28
C LEU A 110 -14.29 -2.96 1.10
N PRO A 111 -15.60 -2.81 1.33
CA PRO A 111 -16.57 -3.87 1.08
C PRO A 111 -16.79 -4.04 -0.44
N LEU A 112 -15.95 -4.85 -1.09
CA LEU A 112 -15.96 -5.03 -2.55
C LEU A 112 -17.29 -5.56 -3.09
N LYS A 113 -17.99 -6.41 -2.33
CA LYS A 113 -19.32 -6.89 -2.73
C LYS A 113 -20.29 -5.73 -2.87
N ASP A 114 -20.35 -4.83 -1.89
CA ASP A 114 -21.24 -3.67 -1.93
C ASP A 114 -20.86 -2.72 -3.07
N PHE A 115 -19.55 -2.57 -3.32
CA PHE A 115 -19.06 -1.78 -4.44
C PHE A 115 -19.49 -2.36 -5.80
N MET A 116 -19.42 -3.69 -5.99
CA MET A 116 -19.88 -4.35 -7.20
C MET A 116 -21.40 -4.25 -7.38
N LEU A 117 -22.17 -4.38 -6.30
CA LEU A 117 -23.62 -4.14 -6.33
C LEU A 117 -23.96 -2.71 -6.76
N PHE A 118 -23.27 -1.72 -6.16
CA PHE A 118 -23.42 -0.32 -6.56
C PHE A 118 -23.09 -0.11 -8.04
N HIS A 119 -21.99 -0.69 -8.55
CA HIS A 119 -21.64 -0.60 -9.97
C HIS A 119 -22.75 -1.17 -10.88
N HIS A 120 -23.30 -2.32 -10.51
CA HIS A 120 -24.39 -2.96 -11.24
C HIS A 120 -25.67 -2.09 -11.22
N GLU A 121 -26.06 -1.58 -10.05
CA GLU A 121 -27.26 -0.73 -9.88
C GLU A 121 -27.17 0.58 -10.66
N LYS A 122 -26.01 1.25 -10.64
CA LYS A 122 -25.81 2.49 -11.41
C LYS A 122 -25.74 2.27 -12.90
N GLY A 123 -25.39 1.08 -13.36
CA GLY A 123 -25.37 0.69 -14.77
C GLY A 123 -24.38 1.48 -15.65
N GLY A 124 -23.52 2.32 -15.07
CA GLY A 124 -22.51 3.10 -15.77
C GLY A 124 -21.41 2.23 -16.38
N ILE A 125 -20.60 2.84 -17.26
CA ILE A 125 -19.44 2.16 -17.85
C ILE A 125 -18.31 1.95 -16.85
N ALA A 126 -18.20 2.84 -15.86
CA ALA A 126 -17.24 2.75 -14.78
C ALA A 126 -17.81 3.27 -13.45
N SER A 127 -17.28 2.70 -12.35
CA SER A 127 -17.47 3.21 -10.99
C SER A 127 -16.11 3.32 -10.30
N ILE A 128 -15.92 4.37 -9.50
CA ILE A 128 -14.67 4.67 -8.79
C ILE A 128 -14.94 4.67 -7.30
N THR A 129 -14.10 4.01 -6.52
CA THR A 129 -14.17 4.09 -5.06
C THR A 129 -13.54 5.38 -4.55
N LEU A 130 -14.23 6.03 -3.60
CA LEU A 130 -13.89 7.35 -3.11
C LEU A 130 -13.81 7.38 -1.59
N LYS A 131 -12.85 8.14 -1.08
CA LYS A 131 -12.66 8.40 0.35
C LYS A 131 -12.62 9.88 0.64
N ASP A 132 -13.26 10.32 1.73
CA ASP A 132 -13.13 11.67 2.27
C ASP A 132 -11.80 11.77 3.05
N VAL A 133 -10.93 12.69 2.67
CA VAL A 133 -9.62 12.88 3.32
C VAL A 133 -9.39 14.36 3.68
N PRO A 134 -8.67 14.66 4.78
CA PRO A 134 -8.42 16.04 5.21
C PRO A 134 -7.59 16.86 4.21
N HIS A 135 -6.69 16.20 3.47
CA HIS A 135 -5.75 16.86 2.54
C HIS A 135 -5.80 16.24 1.15
N PRO A 136 -6.82 16.55 0.33
CA PRO A 136 -7.10 15.86 -0.93
C PRO A 136 -6.11 16.18 -2.07
N ARG A 137 -5.33 17.25 -1.99
CA ARG A 137 -4.49 17.78 -3.11
C ARG A 137 -3.42 16.81 -3.63
N SER A 138 -3.02 15.82 -2.83
CA SER A 138 -2.05 14.80 -3.24
C SER A 138 -2.66 13.68 -4.08
N TYR A 139 -3.96 13.69 -4.28
CA TYR A 139 -4.77 12.66 -4.93
C TYR A 139 -5.62 13.24 -6.07
N GLY A 140 -6.31 12.37 -6.80
CA GLY A 140 -7.36 12.78 -7.72
C GLY A 140 -8.61 13.24 -6.95
N VAL A 141 -9.00 14.50 -7.11
CA VAL A 141 -10.16 15.11 -6.46
C VAL A 141 -11.41 14.96 -7.34
N ILE A 142 -12.52 14.54 -6.72
CA ILE A 142 -13.75 14.22 -7.44
C ILE A 142 -14.93 15.01 -6.89
N MET A 143 -15.76 15.53 -7.80
CA MET A 143 -17.05 16.15 -7.47
C MET A 143 -18.19 15.26 -7.96
N LEU A 144 -19.18 15.02 -7.08
CA LEU A 144 -20.37 14.21 -7.36
C LEU A 144 -21.62 15.05 -7.33
N ASN A 145 -22.63 14.64 -8.14
CA ASN A 145 -24.00 15.07 -7.93
C ASN A 145 -24.71 14.18 -6.86
N GLN A 146 -26.01 14.47 -6.62
CA GLN A 146 -26.82 13.72 -5.63
C GLN A 146 -26.99 12.25 -5.98
N ASP A 147 -26.95 11.89 -7.26
CA ASP A 147 -27.08 10.51 -7.77
C ASP A 147 -25.75 9.75 -7.79
N SER A 148 -24.70 10.32 -7.20
CA SER A 148 -23.32 9.77 -7.21
C SER A 148 -22.65 9.80 -8.59
N ARG A 149 -23.20 10.53 -9.58
CA ARG A 149 -22.54 10.71 -10.87
C ARG A 149 -21.34 11.65 -10.70
N ILE A 150 -20.22 11.27 -11.28
CA ILE A 150 -19.02 12.10 -11.28
C ILE A 150 -19.22 13.24 -12.30
N LEU A 151 -19.18 14.46 -11.80
CA LEU A 151 -19.29 15.69 -12.60
C LEU A 151 -17.91 16.20 -13.03
N LEU A 152 -16.91 16.01 -12.16
CA LEU A 152 -15.55 16.45 -12.40
C LEU A 152 -14.56 15.49 -11.76
N PHE A 153 -13.47 15.24 -12.46
CA PHE A 153 -12.29 14.52 -11.98
C PHE A 153 -11.05 15.37 -12.26
N LEU A 154 -10.30 15.73 -11.22
CA LEU A 154 -9.06 16.50 -11.31
C LEU A 154 -7.92 15.71 -10.67
N GLU A 155 -6.94 15.30 -11.46
CA GLU A 155 -5.77 14.58 -10.97
C GLU A 155 -4.74 15.54 -10.37
N LYS A 156 -4.55 15.50 -9.04
CA LYS A 156 -3.61 16.34 -8.27
C LYS A 156 -3.72 17.83 -8.62
N PRO A 157 -4.91 18.43 -8.45
CA PRO A 157 -5.18 19.79 -8.92
C PRO A 157 -4.34 20.85 -8.20
N HIS A 158 -3.99 21.91 -8.92
CA HIS A 158 -3.51 23.14 -8.31
C HIS A 158 -4.62 23.84 -7.51
N PRO A 159 -4.29 24.65 -6.48
CA PRO A 159 -5.28 25.35 -5.67
C PRO A 159 -6.26 26.20 -6.50
N GLU A 160 -5.76 26.83 -7.55
CA GLU A 160 -6.54 27.69 -8.45
C GLU A 160 -7.55 26.86 -9.26
N GLU A 161 -7.15 25.71 -9.77
CA GLU A 161 -8.02 24.77 -10.52
C GLU A 161 -9.18 24.29 -9.65
N LEU A 162 -8.88 23.90 -8.40
CA LEU A 162 -9.89 23.46 -7.46
C LEU A 162 -10.87 24.57 -7.10
N SER A 163 -10.38 25.82 -6.93
CA SER A 163 -11.20 26.98 -6.61
C SER A 163 -12.12 27.36 -7.78
N LEU A 164 -11.60 27.38 -9.01
CA LEU A 164 -12.38 27.66 -10.22
C LEU A 164 -13.45 26.57 -10.45
N ALA A 165 -13.10 25.31 -10.28
CA ALA A 165 -14.03 24.21 -10.40
C ALA A 165 -15.17 24.35 -9.37
N THR A 166 -14.85 24.63 -8.12
CA THR A 166 -15.83 24.83 -7.05
C THR A 166 -16.78 25.96 -7.38
N LEU A 167 -16.29 27.11 -7.83
CA LEU A 167 -17.11 28.26 -8.23
C LEU A 167 -18.02 27.93 -9.43
N THR A 168 -17.49 27.29 -10.46
CA THR A 168 -18.23 26.96 -11.69
C THR A 168 -19.41 26.03 -11.41
N PHE A 169 -19.22 25.04 -10.57
CA PHE A 169 -20.25 24.04 -10.26
C PHE A 169 -21.23 24.54 -9.19
N SER A 170 -20.81 25.37 -8.23
CA SER A 170 -21.71 25.99 -7.22
C SER A 170 -22.82 26.84 -7.84
N LEU A 171 -22.57 27.40 -9.01
CA LEU A 171 -23.52 28.27 -9.71
C LEU A 171 -24.56 27.51 -10.55
N LYS A 172 -24.35 26.23 -10.84
CA LYS A 172 -25.17 25.49 -11.83
C LYS A 172 -26.11 24.46 -11.26
N GLU A 173 -25.87 23.90 -10.09
CA GLU A 173 -26.72 22.82 -9.53
C GLU A 173 -26.70 22.84 -7.99
N THR A 174 -27.73 22.20 -7.38
CA THR A 174 -27.79 21.89 -5.94
C THR A 174 -26.76 20.78 -5.63
N ILE A 175 -25.48 21.12 -5.65
CA ILE A 175 -24.39 20.19 -5.50
C ILE A 175 -24.07 20.05 -4.00
N ARG A 176 -24.02 18.81 -3.49
CA ARG A 176 -23.24 18.52 -2.28
C ARG A 176 -21.76 18.59 -2.67
N LEU A 177 -21.18 19.77 -2.58
CA LEU A 177 -19.74 19.98 -2.72
C LEU A 177 -19.00 19.28 -1.56
N GLN A 178 -18.79 17.99 -1.66
CA GLN A 178 -17.76 17.32 -0.87
C GLN A 178 -16.44 17.45 -1.64
N SER A 179 -15.74 18.55 -1.40
CA SER A 179 -14.47 18.87 -2.07
C SER A 179 -13.28 18.00 -1.63
N ASN A 180 -13.49 17.06 -0.70
CA ASN A 180 -12.44 16.23 -0.09
C ASN A 180 -12.47 14.78 -0.53
N LEU A 181 -13.36 14.42 -1.48
CA LEU A 181 -13.40 13.06 -2.02
C LEU A 181 -12.24 12.83 -2.96
N VAL A 182 -11.48 11.77 -2.69
CA VAL A 182 -10.34 11.36 -3.49
C VAL A 182 -10.50 9.97 -4.07
N ASN A 183 -9.87 9.77 -5.22
CA ASN A 183 -9.72 8.47 -5.86
C ASN A 183 -8.87 7.54 -4.99
N THR A 184 -9.39 6.35 -4.68
CA THR A 184 -8.72 5.38 -3.80
C THR A 184 -7.99 4.26 -4.54
N GLY A 185 -8.02 4.26 -5.88
CA GLY A 185 -7.26 3.29 -6.68
C GLY A 185 -7.97 1.95 -6.92
N ILE A 186 -9.28 1.86 -6.65
CA ILE A 186 -10.11 0.68 -7.00
C ILE A 186 -11.25 1.12 -7.90
N TYR A 187 -11.41 0.44 -9.02
CA TYR A 187 -12.36 0.77 -10.07
C TYR A 187 -13.14 -0.46 -10.52
N ALA A 188 -14.41 -0.33 -10.81
CA ALA A 188 -15.19 -1.32 -11.51
C ALA A 188 -15.53 -0.82 -12.92
N PHE A 189 -15.37 -1.67 -13.92
CA PHE A 189 -15.62 -1.37 -15.32
C PHE A 189 -16.52 -2.41 -15.97
N LYS A 190 -17.36 -1.95 -16.91
CA LYS A 190 -17.91 -2.84 -17.94
C LYS A 190 -16.85 -3.16 -18.99
N LYS A 191 -16.85 -4.38 -19.52
CA LYS A 191 -15.91 -4.83 -20.56
C LYS A 191 -15.85 -3.86 -21.76
N LYS A 192 -16.95 -3.19 -22.07
CA LYS A 192 -17.03 -2.18 -23.14
C LYS A 192 -15.99 -1.04 -23.01
N VAL A 193 -15.43 -0.81 -21.81
CA VAL A 193 -14.35 0.19 -21.66
C VAL A 193 -13.10 -0.21 -22.45
N LEU A 194 -12.85 -1.50 -22.65
CA LEU A 194 -11.70 -1.99 -23.42
C LEU A 194 -11.76 -1.53 -24.89
N ASP A 195 -12.96 -1.50 -25.49
CA ASP A 195 -13.16 -0.99 -26.85
C ASP A 195 -12.85 0.51 -26.95
N ILE A 196 -13.13 1.27 -25.87
CA ILE A 196 -12.81 2.69 -25.80
C ILE A 196 -11.30 2.89 -25.70
N LEU A 197 -10.64 2.13 -24.79
CA LEU A 197 -9.20 2.20 -24.62
C LEU A 197 -8.45 1.79 -25.89
N ASP A 198 -8.99 0.86 -26.68
CA ASP A 198 -8.40 0.43 -27.95
C ASP A 198 -8.57 1.49 -29.06
N ARG A 199 -9.73 2.16 -29.13
CA ARG A 199 -10.01 3.19 -30.14
C ARG A 199 -9.31 4.52 -29.86
N VAL A 200 -9.14 4.90 -28.59
CA VAL A 200 -8.58 6.18 -28.17
C VAL A 200 -7.23 5.95 -27.50
N HIS A 201 -6.19 5.87 -28.34
CA HIS A 201 -4.83 5.51 -27.90
C HIS A 201 -4.21 6.49 -26.89
N ASP A 202 -4.66 7.75 -26.87
CA ASP A 202 -4.15 8.78 -25.94
C ASP A 202 -4.62 8.57 -24.50
N LEU A 203 -5.57 7.65 -24.25
CA LEU A 203 -6.04 7.28 -22.91
C LEU A 203 -5.02 6.33 -22.24
N MET A 204 -3.93 6.88 -21.71
CA MET A 204 -2.81 6.14 -21.16
C MET A 204 -2.87 5.98 -19.64
N ASP A 205 -3.32 7.01 -18.91
CA ASP A 205 -3.43 7.02 -17.45
C ASP A 205 -4.89 7.17 -17.02
N PHE A 206 -5.31 6.42 -16.01
CA PHE A 206 -6.70 6.47 -15.53
C PHE A 206 -7.09 7.86 -15.00
N GLY A 207 -6.26 8.44 -14.14
CA GLY A 207 -6.57 9.73 -13.49
C GLY A 207 -6.52 10.91 -14.44
N LYS A 208 -5.48 10.96 -15.28
CA LYS A 208 -5.24 12.12 -16.16
C LYS A 208 -6.07 12.09 -17.43
N HIS A 209 -6.34 10.93 -17.97
CA HIS A 209 -6.92 10.79 -19.31
C HIS A 209 -8.27 10.09 -19.29
N VAL A 210 -8.35 8.88 -18.71
CA VAL A 210 -9.54 8.02 -18.84
C VAL A 210 -10.73 8.57 -18.07
N PHE A 211 -10.57 8.88 -16.79
CA PHE A 211 -11.71 9.34 -15.99
C PHE A 211 -12.25 10.70 -16.42
N PRO A 212 -11.43 11.72 -16.72
CA PRO A 212 -11.94 12.95 -17.30
C PRO A 212 -12.69 12.75 -18.62
N TYR A 213 -12.19 11.88 -19.50
CA TYR A 213 -12.84 11.53 -20.75
C TYR A 213 -14.18 10.81 -20.51
N LEU A 214 -14.19 9.75 -19.69
CA LEU A 214 -15.42 8.99 -19.42
C LEU A 214 -16.48 9.80 -18.65
N ALA A 215 -16.08 10.70 -17.74
CA ALA A 215 -17.01 11.58 -17.03
C ALA A 215 -17.79 12.46 -18.00
N ARG A 216 -17.12 12.96 -19.04
CA ARG A 216 -17.71 13.84 -20.05
C ARG A 216 -18.57 13.07 -21.06
N GLU A 217 -18.05 11.95 -21.60
CA GLU A 217 -18.65 11.29 -22.76
C GLU A 217 -19.65 10.17 -22.39
N HIS A 218 -19.45 9.49 -21.26
CA HIS A 218 -20.17 8.25 -20.95
C HIS A 218 -20.92 8.25 -19.62
N GLY A 219 -20.59 9.15 -18.71
CA GLY A 219 -21.08 9.14 -17.34
C GLY A 219 -20.49 7.99 -16.51
N ILE A 220 -19.86 8.34 -15.43
CA ILE A 220 -19.27 7.43 -14.46
C ILE A 220 -19.72 7.79 -13.05
N PHE A 221 -19.63 6.86 -12.11
CA PHE A 221 -20.18 7.00 -10.78
C PHE A 221 -19.12 6.86 -9.69
N GLY A 222 -19.31 7.58 -8.59
CA GLY A 222 -18.43 7.56 -7.43
C GLY A 222 -19.08 6.83 -6.26
N TYR A 223 -18.42 5.77 -5.78
CA TYR A 223 -18.81 5.04 -4.57
C TYR A 223 -18.13 5.67 -3.37
N ALA A 224 -18.80 6.63 -2.72
CA ALA A 224 -18.27 7.37 -1.58
C ALA A 224 -18.80 6.79 -0.26
N ARG A 225 -17.91 6.18 0.53
CA ARG A 225 -18.20 5.70 1.90
C ARG A 225 -17.17 6.23 2.88
N ARG A 226 -17.57 6.42 4.15
CA ARG A 226 -16.70 6.86 5.23
C ARG A 226 -16.23 5.71 6.14
N ASP A 227 -16.96 4.63 6.16
CA ASP A 227 -16.87 3.53 7.10
C ASP A 227 -15.95 2.37 6.67
N TYR A 228 -14.92 2.66 5.87
CA TYR A 228 -13.86 1.70 5.56
C TYR A 228 -12.48 2.32 5.73
N TYR A 229 -11.50 1.49 6.03
CA TYR A 229 -10.10 1.88 6.10
C TYR A 229 -9.49 1.95 4.70
N TRP A 230 -8.66 2.95 4.46
CA TRP A 230 -7.89 3.10 3.23
C TRP A 230 -6.65 3.95 3.46
N ILE A 231 -5.51 3.50 2.97
CA ILE A 231 -4.26 4.23 2.97
C ILE A 231 -3.40 3.86 1.75
N ASP A 232 -2.71 4.86 1.18
CA ASP A 232 -1.64 4.68 0.19
C ASP A 232 -0.28 4.79 0.92
N ALA A 233 0.46 3.67 0.99
CA ALA A 233 1.81 3.64 1.53
C ALA A 233 2.83 4.19 0.52
N GLY A 234 2.62 5.43 0.06
CA GLY A 234 3.33 6.03 -1.07
C GLY A 234 4.68 6.67 -0.75
N ASN A 235 5.01 6.88 0.53
CA ASN A 235 6.27 7.47 0.99
C ASN A 235 6.65 6.89 2.38
N PRO A 236 7.88 7.10 2.87
CA PRO A 236 8.31 6.52 4.16
C PRO A 236 7.42 6.89 5.35
N GLN A 237 6.87 8.10 5.40
CA GLN A 237 5.99 8.54 6.49
C GLN A 237 4.65 7.79 6.46
N THR A 238 3.99 7.73 5.30
CA THR A 238 2.72 6.99 5.16
C THR A 238 2.94 5.49 5.30
N TYR A 239 4.07 4.96 4.86
CA TYR A 239 4.48 3.58 5.09
C TYR A 239 4.56 3.24 6.58
N LEU A 240 5.20 4.10 7.38
CA LEU A 240 5.31 3.93 8.83
C LEU A 240 3.90 3.91 9.46
N TYR A 241 3.04 4.86 9.09
CA TYR A 241 1.66 4.92 9.58
C TYR A 241 0.85 3.69 9.17
N THR A 242 1.00 3.20 7.94
CA THR A 242 0.31 1.98 7.48
C THR A 242 0.66 0.76 8.34
N ASN A 243 1.94 0.58 8.70
CA ASN A 243 2.35 -0.48 9.63
C ASN A 243 1.69 -0.32 11.00
N TRP A 244 1.68 0.88 11.55
CA TRP A 244 1.04 1.14 12.85
C TRP A 244 -0.47 0.91 12.84
N ASP A 245 -1.13 1.27 11.74
CA ASP A 245 -2.58 1.10 11.59
C ASP A 245 -2.95 -0.39 11.50
N VAL A 246 -2.18 -1.18 10.76
CA VAL A 246 -2.36 -2.64 10.69
C VAL A 246 -2.15 -3.27 12.07
N LEU A 247 -1.08 -2.91 12.78
CA LEU A 247 -0.81 -3.39 14.14
C LEU A 247 -1.92 -3.00 15.13
N ARG A 248 -2.57 -1.85 14.95
CA ARG A 248 -3.73 -1.40 15.75
C ARG A 248 -5.07 -1.99 15.29
N ARG A 249 -5.06 -2.89 14.32
CA ARG A 249 -6.26 -3.52 13.75
C ARG A 249 -7.20 -2.57 13.00
N TRP A 250 -6.75 -1.39 12.57
CA TRP A 250 -7.59 -0.48 11.79
C TRP A 250 -7.91 -1.01 10.41
N SER A 251 -7.07 -1.92 9.88
CA SER A 251 -7.31 -2.67 8.64
C SER A 251 -8.18 -3.92 8.81
N PHE A 252 -8.76 -4.16 10.00
CA PHE A 252 -9.59 -5.35 10.22
C PHE A 252 -10.56 -5.60 9.04
N PRO A 253 -10.68 -6.84 8.52
CA PRO A 253 -10.21 -8.11 9.10
C PRO A 253 -8.79 -8.55 8.69
N TYR A 254 -7.96 -7.66 8.18
CA TYR A 254 -6.61 -8.01 7.72
C TYR A 254 -5.59 -7.75 8.82
N PHE A 255 -4.71 -8.73 9.04
CA PHE A 255 -3.77 -8.77 10.15
C PHE A 255 -2.32 -8.88 9.67
N PRO A 256 -1.32 -8.63 10.57
CA PRO A 256 0.09 -8.94 10.33
C PRO A 256 0.32 -10.38 9.88
N LYS A 257 1.50 -10.66 9.31
CA LYS A 257 1.94 -12.04 9.10
C LYS A 257 2.26 -12.64 10.47
N ALA A 258 1.45 -13.59 10.91
CA ALA A 258 1.68 -14.34 12.14
C ALA A 258 0.77 -15.56 12.18
N THR A 259 1.19 -16.60 12.92
CA THR A 259 0.39 -17.78 13.20
C THR A 259 -0.17 -17.80 14.62
N CYS A 260 0.39 -16.97 15.50
CA CYS A 260 -0.01 -16.82 16.90
C CYS A 260 -0.12 -15.37 17.30
N GLU A 261 -1.00 -15.08 18.27
CA GLU A 261 -1.13 -13.79 18.90
C GLU A 261 -1.29 -13.95 20.42
N GLU A 262 -0.54 -13.18 21.18
CA GLU A 262 -0.64 -13.11 22.64
C GLU A 262 -0.40 -11.67 23.10
N ASN A 263 -1.35 -11.10 23.84
CA ASN A 263 -1.27 -9.73 24.40
C ASN A 263 -0.96 -8.63 23.36
N ASP A 264 -1.63 -8.66 22.21
CA ASP A 264 -1.40 -7.77 21.06
C ASP A 264 0.03 -7.92 20.45
N ILE A 265 0.71 -9.04 20.68
CA ILE A 265 1.97 -9.38 20.05
C ILE A 265 1.71 -10.53 19.08
N TRP A 266 1.99 -10.29 17.80
CA TRP A 266 1.91 -11.30 16.74
C TRP A 266 3.28 -11.92 16.49
N PHE A 267 3.34 -13.24 16.37
CA PHE A 267 4.57 -13.99 16.08
C PHE A 267 4.28 -15.28 15.32
N ASP A 268 5.26 -15.80 14.61
CA ASP A 268 5.18 -17.14 14.02
C ASP A 268 5.41 -18.22 15.08
N CYS A 269 4.84 -19.43 14.88
CA CYS A 269 4.92 -20.55 15.83
C CYS A 269 6.37 -21.01 16.11
N ASP A 270 7.30 -20.78 15.18
CA ASP A 270 8.72 -20.91 15.42
C ASP A 270 9.17 -19.74 16.29
N LYS A 271 9.01 -19.93 17.60
CA LYS A 271 9.17 -18.87 18.59
C LYS A 271 10.52 -18.16 18.45
N PRO A 272 10.53 -16.83 18.50
CA PRO A 272 11.79 -16.07 18.59
C PRO A 272 12.55 -16.44 19.87
N ILE A 273 13.87 -16.39 19.82
CA ILE A 273 14.75 -16.63 20.98
C ILE A 273 14.83 -15.34 21.80
N ILE A 274 13.82 -15.09 22.60
CA ILE A 274 13.70 -13.88 23.41
C ILE A 274 14.35 -14.12 24.78
N ASN A 275 15.29 -13.27 25.14
CA ASN A 275 15.90 -13.27 26.48
C ASN A 275 14.81 -12.95 27.54
N LEU A 276 14.91 -13.59 28.70
CA LEU A 276 13.93 -13.45 29.81
C LEU A 276 13.80 -12.00 30.34
N GLU A 277 14.83 -11.19 30.20
CA GLU A 277 14.83 -9.78 30.60
C GLU A 277 14.31 -8.83 29.52
N THR A 278 13.98 -9.35 28.33
CA THR A 278 13.38 -8.55 27.25
C THR A 278 11.94 -8.23 27.56
N LYS A 279 11.59 -6.96 27.42
CA LYS A 279 10.20 -6.48 27.55
C LYS A 279 9.63 -6.16 26.18
N ILE A 280 8.55 -6.83 25.82
CA ILE A 280 7.78 -6.56 24.58
C ILE A 280 6.42 -6.01 24.99
N ASN A 281 6.11 -4.81 24.51
CA ASN A 281 4.84 -4.15 24.71
C ASN A 281 4.06 -4.08 23.37
N GLY A 282 2.90 -4.71 23.29
CA GLY A 282 2.04 -4.66 22.09
C GLY A 282 1.38 -3.28 21.87
N PRO A 283 0.86 -2.99 20.67
CA PRO A 283 0.85 -3.88 19.52
C PRO A 283 2.23 -3.98 18.82
N ALA A 284 2.66 -5.20 18.57
CA ALA A 284 3.92 -5.49 17.89
C ALA A 284 3.83 -6.78 17.06
N VAL A 285 4.65 -6.91 16.01
CA VAL A 285 4.85 -8.18 15.29
C VAL A 285 6.31 -8.54 15.29
N ILE A 286 6.61 -9.81 15.59
CA ILE A 286 7.96 -10.37 15.70
C ILE A 286 8.07 -11.53 14.71
N GLY A 287 9.02 -11.43 13.79
CA GLY A 287 9.31 -12.47 12.81
C GLY A 287 10.03 -13.69 13.38
N THR A 288 10.34 -14.62 12.50
CA THR A 288 11.05 -15.87 12.83
C THR A 288 12.54 -15.59 13.15
N ASN A 289 13.11 -16.44 13.99
CA ASN A 289 14.55 -16.40 14.32
C ASN A 289 15.02 -15.00 14.81
N VAL A 290 14.16 -14.25 15.51
CA VAL A 290 14.56 -13.02 16.22
C VAL A 290 15.24 -13.40 17.52
N GLN A 291 16.40 -12.81 17.78
CA GLN A 291 17.21 -13.05 18.98
C GLN A 291 17.44 -11.75 19.72
N THR A 292 17.23 -11.75 21.04
CA THR A 292 17.49 -10.59 21.89
C THR A 292 18.47 -10.92 23.00
N GLU A 293 19.34 -9.96 23.34
CA GLU A 293 20.15 -9.99 24.53
C GLU A 293 19.41 -9.40 25.75
N GLU A 294 20.13 -9.20 26.85
CA GLU A 294 19.60 -8.71 28.13
C GLU A 294 19.05 -7.28 28.04
N ASN A 295 17.99 -7.01 28.81
CA ASN A 295 17.41 -5.67 29.00
C ASN A 295 17.01 -4.96 27.68
N VAL A 296 16.49 -5.69 26.70
CA VAL A 296 15.93 -5.14 25.46
C VAL A 296 14.49 -4.71 25.69
N HIS A 297 14.11 -3.54 25.17
CA HIS A 297 12.76 -3.01 25.25
C HIS A 297 12.20 -2.80 23.85
N ILE A 298 11.15 -3.54 23.49
CA ILE A 298 10.39 -3.42 22.25
C ILE A 298 9.05 -2.80 22.59
N ASN A 299 8.83 -1.57 22.16
CA ASN A 299 7.67 -0.77 22.50
C ASN A 299 6.58 -0.82 21.41
N PRO A 300 5.34 -0.38 21.71
CA PRO A 300 4.19 -0.49 20.80
C PRO A 300 4.43 0.05 19.39
N LYS A 301 3.70 -0.49 18.42
CA LYS A 301 3.75 -0.14 16.98
C LYS A 301 5.08 -0.53 16.32
N THR A 302 5.71 -1.58 16.82
CA THR A 302 6.98 -2.08 16.29
C THR A 302 6.74 -3.35 15.47
N ALA A 303 7.34 -3.38 14.27
CA ALA A 303 7.41 -4.58 13.45
C ALA A 303 8.89 -5.00 13.30
N ILE A 304 9.18 -6.26 13.60
CA ILE A 304 10.51 -6.85 13.47
C ILE A 304 10.40 -8.06 12.54
N GLY A 305 11.15 -8.03 11.45
CA GLY A 305 11.20 -9.09 10.45
C GLY A 305 12.01 -10.31 10.90
N ASP A 306 12.31 -11.17 9.94
CA ASP A 306 12.99 -12.45 10.19
C ASP A 306 14.51 -12.28 10.33
N ASN A 307 15.15 -13.17 11.12
CA ASN A 307 16.59 -13.22 11.32
C ASN A 307 17.18 -11.89 11.85
N VAL A 308 16.54 -11.29 12.84
CA VAL A 308 17.01 -10.04 13.47
C VAL A 308 17.69 -10.34 14.80
N THR A 309 18.87 -9.72 15.02
CA THR A 309 19.57 -9.78 16.30
C THR A 309 19.58 -8.42 16.97
N ILE A 310 19.33 -8.38 18.28
CA ILE A 310 19.22 -7.13 19.05
C ILE A 310 20.09 -7.23 20.30
N GLY A 311 21.11 -6.38 20.36
CA GLY A 311 22.07 -6.30 21.46
C GLY A 311 21.48 -5.69 22.74
N LYS A 312 22.15 -5.89 23.84
CA LYS A 312 21.71 -5.53 25.18
C LYS A 312 21.42 -4.04 25.38
N ASN A 313 20.48 -3.74 26.29
CA ASN A 313 20.07 -2.37 26.66
C ASN A 313 19.51 -1.56 25.48
N THR A 314 19.06 -2.21 24.41
CA THR A 314 18.53 -1.55 23.22
C THR A 314 17.04 -1.26 23.39
N ILE A 315 16.62 -0.08 22.92
CA ILE A 315 15.22 0.38 22.99
C ILE A 315 14.71 0.64 21.58
N ILE A 316 13.61 0.00 21.21
CA ILE A 316 12.97 0.13 19.91
C ILE A 316 11.55 0.66 20.11
N ASN A 317 11.29 1.86 19.58
CA ASN A 317 10.00 2.54 19.70
C ASN A 317 9.37 2.73 18.33
N ALA A 318 8.17 2.18 18.13
CA ALA A 318 7.31 2.42 16.95
C ALA A 318 8.06 2.32 15.61
N SER A 319 9.02 1.40 15.50
CA SER A 319 9.95 1.28 14.38
C SER A 319 9.70 0.01 13.57
N ILE A 320 10.06 0.06 12.29
CA ILE A 320 9.91 -1.06 11.35
C ILE A 320 11.29 -1.56 10.98
N ILE A 321 11.59 -2.80 11.34
CA ILE A 321 12.87 -3.46 11.11
C ILE A 321 12.63 -4.63 10.18
N TRP A 322 13.25 -4.63 9.02
CA TRP A 322 13.12 -5.69 8.03
C TRP A 322 14.02 -6.90 8.36
N ASN A 323 14.16 -7.80 7.40
CA ASN A 323 14.84 -9.07 7.60
C ASN A 323 16.38 -8.93 7.60
N ASN A 324 17.06 -9.86 8.29
CA ASN A 324 18.53 -9.99 8.33
C ASN A 324 19.20 -8.72 8.86
N VAL A 325 18.65 -8.09 9.88
CA VAL A 325 19.21 -6.87 10.51
C VAL A 325 19.93 -7.24 11.79
N SER A 326 21.11 -6.63 11.99
CA SER A 326 21.84 -6.71 13.25
C SER A 326 21.86 -5.36 13.94
N ILE A 327 21.30 -5.30 15.15
CA ILE A 327 21.27 -4.09 15.99
C ILE A 327 22.19 -4.33 17.18
N GLY A 328 23.16 -3.46 17.35
CA GLY A 328 24.12 -3.51 18.44
C GLY A 328 23.52 -3.17 19.81
N SER A 329 24.39 -3.09 20.81
CA SER A 329 24.03 -2.78 22.20
C SER A 329 23.87 -1.28 22.43
N ASN A 330 23.03 -0.88 23.41
CA ASN A 330 22.72 0.50 23.78
C ASN A 330 22.19 1.36 22.63
N VAL A 331 21.48 0.76 21.68
CA VAL A 331 20.87 1.45 20.53
C VAL A 331 19.50 2.00 20.91
N LYS A 332 19.18 3.19 20.36
CA LYS A 332 17.82 3.78 20.48
C LYS A 332 17.24 4.00 19.09
N CYS A 333 16.15 3.31 18.77
CA CYS A 333 15.41 3.48 17.53
C CYS A 333 14.05 4.13 17.82
N ASN A 334 13.78 5.29 17.20
CA ASN A 334 12.51 5.98 17.37
C ASN A 334 11.85 6.20 16.01
N GLU A 335 10.65 5.64 15.80
CA GLU A 335 9.85 5.82 14.57
C GLU A 335 10.72 5.70 13.31
N SER A 336 11.60 4.70 13.28
CA SER A 336 12.61 4.50 12.25
C SER A 336 12.25 3.32 11.36
N ILE A 337 12.74 3.35 10.12
CA ILE A 337 12.65 2.25 9.16
C ILE A 337 14.05 1.74 8.89
N ILE A 338 14.29 0.45 9.14
CA ILE A 338 15.57 -0.22 8.92
C ILE A 338 15.32 -1.34 7.91
N CYS A 339 15.87 -1.17 6.69
CA CYS A 339 15.69 -2.12 5.61
C CYS A 339 16.56 -3.38 5.77
N ASN A 340 16.47 -4.30 4.80
CA ASN A 340 17.17 -5.59 4.83
C ASN A 340 18.70 -5.44 4.91
N ASN A 341 19.34 -6.39 5.61
CA ASN A 341 20.78 -6.58 5.67
C ASN A 341 21.55 -5.38 6.27
N VAL A 342 20.91 -4.56 7.10
CA VAL A 342 21.53 -3.41 7.77
C VAL A 342 22.23 -3.87 9.03
N ILE A 343 23.40 -3.27 9.30
CA ILE A 343 24.14 -3.41 10.57
C ILE A 343 24.14 -2.05 11.26
N VAL A 344 23.47 -2.00 12.41
CA VAL A 344 23.44 -0.80 13.29
C VAL A 344 24.45 -1.00 14.42
N PRO A 345 25.54 -0.23 14.49
CA PRO A 345 26.56 -0.37 15.52
C PRO A 345 26.07 -0.04 16.94
N ASN A 346 26.82 -0.48 17.92
CA ASN A 346 26.58 -0.13 19.33
C ASN A 346 26.50 1.39 19.54
N ASN A 347 25.70 1.82 20.53
CA ASN A 347 25.52 3.21 20.93
C ASN A 347 24.94 4.13 19.84
N SER A 348 24.31 3.56 18.80
CA SER A 348 23.62 4.34 17.76
C SER A 348 22.31 4.95 18.26
N ILE A 349 21.95 6.12 17.72
CA ILE A 349 20.69 6.82 18.02
C ILE A 349 20.00 7.17 16.70
N LEU A 350 18.90 6.49 16.40
CA LEU A 350 18.09 6.75 15.22
C LEU A 350 16.88 7.61 15.63
N ALA A 351 16.89 8.86 15.17
CA ALA A 351 15.83 9.82 15.47
C ALA A 351 14.55 9.54 14.66
N SER A 352 13.44 10.12 15.09
CA SER A 352 12.10 9.94 14.44
C SER A 352 12.14 10.25 12.94
N GLY A 353 11.62 9.30 12.14
CA GLY A 353 11.56 9.36 10.69
C GLY A 353 12.85 8.98 9.97
N THR A 354 13.86 8.47 10.69
CA THR A 354 15.10 7.95 10.08
C THR A 354 14.76 6.73 9.20
N VAL A 355 15.40 6.70 8.01
CA VAL A 355 15.34 5.54 7.10
C VAL A 355 16.76 5.07 6.81
N LEU A 356 17.07 3.83 7.18
CA LEU A 356 18.30 3.15 6.76
C LEU A 356 17.95 2.23 5.59
N GLY A 357 18.46 2.57 4.41
CA GLY A 357 18.28 1.80 3.17
C GLY A 357 18.92 0.41 3.24
N PRO A 358 18.61 -0.49 2.29
CA PRO A 358 19.16 -1.84 2.27
C PRO A 358 20.70 -1.84 2.25
N ASN A 359 21.29 -2.80 2.96
CA ASN A 359 22.73 -3.05 3.04
C ASN A 359 23.55 -1.88 3.63
N VAL A 360 22.95 -0.94 4.35
CA VAL A 360 23.71 0.12 5.08
C VAL A 360 24.53 -0.53 6.18
N ARG A 361 25.81 -0.14 6.26
CA ARG A 361 26.77 -0.60 7.27
C ARG A 361 27.59 0.57 7.80
N SER A 362 27.93 0.52 9.06
CA SER A 362 28.81 1.51 9.69
C SER A 362 29.75 0.81 10.66
N ASP A 363 30.99 1.30 10.74
CA ASP A 363 31.99 0.86 11.73
C ASP A 363 31.92 1.74 13.00
N THR A 364 31.20 2.87 12.95
CA THR A 364 30.99 3.82 14.07
C THR A 364 29.51 3.99 14.39
N PRO A 365 29.16 4.47 15.60
CA PRO A 365 27.76 4.72 15.96
C PRO A 365 27.03 5.63 14.94
N ILE A 366 25.84 5.24 14.51
CA ILE A 366 24.98 6.04 13.64
C ILE A 366 24.15 6.96 14.52
N ILE A 367 24.34 8.27 14.38
CA ILE A 367 23.55 9.30 15.07
C ILE A 367 22.85 10.13 14.02
N THR A 368 21.53 10.01 13.92
CA THR A 368 20.76 10.68 12.89
C THR A 368 19.96 11.87 13.43
N SER A 369 19.68 12.81 12.54
CA SER A 369 18.67 13.86 12.73
C SER A 369 17.27 13.37 12.34
N LYS A 370 16.22 14.13 12.68
CA LYS A 370 14.84 13.78 12.32
C LYS A 370 14.66 13.72 10.81
N LYS A 371 13.97 12.66 10.34
CA LYS A 371 13.66 12.38 8.92
C LYS A 371 14.87 12.23 8.01
N GLU A 372 16.00 11.81 8.56
CA GLU A 372 17.20 11.54 7.80
C GLU A 372 17.07 10.22 7.01
N ILE A 373 17.47 10.25 5.75
CA ILE A 373 17.45 9.09 4.87
C ILE A 373 18.89 8.75 4.49
N ILE A 374 19.37 7.61 4.97
CA ILE A 374 20.64 7.04 4.57
C ILE A 374 20.35 6.01 3.47
N ARG A 375 20.91 6.27 2.29
CA ARG A 375 20.62 5.45 1.12
C ARG A 375 21.29 4.07 1.20
N GLU A 376 20.83 3.19 0.33
CA GLU A 376 21.33 1.82 0.19
C GLU A 376 22.84 1.74 -0.07
N ASN A 377 23.46 0.63 0.38
CA ASN A 377 24.90 0.35 0.25
C ASN A 377 25.85 1.44 0.81
N THR A 378 25.34 2.36 1.62
CA THR A 378 26.19 3.38 2.27
C THR A 378 27.06 2.71 3.34
N LYS A 379 28.37 2.93 3.26
CA LYS A 379 29.31 2.63 4.33
C LYS A 379 29.66 3.93 5.04
N LEU A 380 29.24 4.04 6.31
CA LEU A 380 29.45 5.20 7.17
C LEU A 380 30.67 5.03 8.05
#